data_d8ec358dd4acf76c3a33313fbdb039bd
#
_entry.id   d8ec358dd4acf76c3a33313fbdb039bd
#
_cell.length_a   1.000
_cell.length_b   1.000
_cell.length_c   1.000
_cell.angle_alpha   90.00
_cell.angle_beta   90.00
_cell.angle_gamma   90.00
#
_symmetry.space_group_name_H-M   'P 1'
#
loop_
_entity.id
_entity.type
_entity.pdbx_description
1 polymer ?
#
loop_
_entity_poly.entity_id
_entity_poly.type
_entity_poly.pdbx_seq_one_letter_code
_entity_poly.pdbx_strand_id
1 'polypeptide(L)'
;MTTEKKIFRPNRTITPLSDELKTRYKIQSTGERNKYVRMLLSGLGGQGKTTIIGTASRRVLIDEVETIPNSNVLLLEYDPDGDDTIVSMGAIVDRVQSPSEKDLLEILKACATSREFEQYDVVAIDAYNKLQDIEVDTVLPVGVAFSQQRKHPRIDTEVMEIQDYGRLKKRCRIINDHIGIIKKHVIVTCIMGFKDHPLDMAKPKADRKQITSLALDGQMAHTLSTQFSLHGIVSKDGAGSNLVVKTSFSQYNSEAKTRFRMEHDCENITFPEILDMIGIEEPAFQKIKWGQDKMGFLPHMVGRNGTS
;
A
#
# COMPACT_ATOMS: atom_id res chain seq x y z
N MET A 1 50.11 -4.10 -15.88
CA MET A 1 49.96 -5.54 -15.58
C MET A 1 49.22 -5.65 -14.26
N THR A 2 47.90 -5.83 -14.36
CA THR A 2 47.01 -6.03 -13.21
C THR A 2 46.90 -7.53 -12.95
N THR A 3 47.50 -7.98 -11.87
CA THR A 3 47.42 -9.37 -11.41
C THR A 3 46.04 -9.64 -10.84
N GLU A 4 45.19 -10.34 -11.57
CA GLU A 4 43.95 -10.91 -11.06
C GLU A 4 44.26 -11.90 -9.93
N LYS A 5 43.88 -11.55 -8.69
CA LYS A 5 43.87 -12.50 -7.58
C LYS A 5 42.78 -13.55 -7.84
N LYS A 6 43.16 -14.73 -8.34
CA LYS A 6 42.26 -15.90 -8.33
C LYS A 6 41.94 -16.24 -6.87
N ILE A 7 40.70 -15.98 -6.46
CA ILE A 7 40.18 -16.46 -5.18
C ILE A 7 39.96 -17.97 -5.33
N PHE A 8 40.86 -18.76 -4.74
CA PHE A 8 40.77 -20.21 -4.68
C PHE A 8 39.62 -20.57 -3.72
N ARG A 9 38.45 -20.94 -4.26
CA ARG A 9 37.40 -21.56 -3.49
C ARG A 9 37.62 -23.05 -3.46
N PRO A 10 37.86 -23.68 -2.30
CA PRO A 10 37.98 -25.14 -2.25
C PRO A 10 36.67 -25.76 -2.74
N ASN A 11 36.78 -26.80 -3.59
CA ASN A 11 35.63 -27.62 -4.02
C ASN A 11 34.99 -28.25 -2.76
N ARG A 12 34.05 -27.57 -2.15
CA ARG A 12 33.21 -28.17 -1.11
C ARG A 12 32.11 -28.95 -1.83
N THR A 13 32.09 -30.26 -1.63
CA THR A 13 30.94 -31.09 -1.98
C THR A 13 29.75 -30.55 -1.15
N ILE A 14 28.86 -29.80 -1.80
CA ILE A 14 27.67 -29.25 -1.15
C ILE A 14 26.66 -30.38 -1.06
N THR A 15 26.44 -30.91 0.12
CA THR A 15 25.32 -31.83 0.36
C THR A 15 24.02 -31.06 0.33
N PRO A 16 23.06 -31.41 -0.56
CA PRO A 16 21.76 -30.73 -0.58
C PRO A 16 21.07 -30.83 0.77
N LEU A 17 20.40 -29.76 1.20
CA LEU A 17 19.57 -29.78 2.40
C LEU A 17 18.46 -30.84 2.25
N SER A 18 18.26 -31.67 3.28
CA SER A 18 17.17 -32.65 3.28
C SER A 18 15.81 -31.96 3.26
N ASP A 19 14.83 -32.59 2.64
CA ASP A 19 13.47 -32.04 2.58
C ASP A 19 12.83 -31.91 3.96
N GLU A 20 13.22 -32.75 4.92
CA GLU A 20 12.83 -32.63 6.31
C GLU A 20 13.28 -31.31 6.94
N LEU A 21 14.54 -30.90 6.70
CA LEU A 21 15.08 -29.63 7.20
C LEU A 21 14.41 -28.44 6.49
N LYS A 22 14.18 -28.55 5.17
CA LYS A 22 13.46 -27.51 4.42
C LYS A 22 12.06 -27.29 4.98
N THR A 23 11.33 -28.37 5.24
CA THR A 23 9.97 -28.33 5.80
C THR A 23 9.97 -27.79 7.23
N ARG A 24 10.86 -28.33 8.09
CA ARG A 24 10.97 -27.91 9.48
C ARG A 24 11.28 -26.42 9.66
N TYR A 25 12.19 -25.90 8.86
CA TYR A 25 12.62 -24.50 8.94
C TYR A 25 11.94 -23.60 7.89
N LYS A 26 10.98 -24.14 7.11
CA LYS A 26 10.29 -23.42 6.03
C LYS A 26 11.26 -22.76 5.05
N ILE A 27 12.36 -23.47 4.73
CA ILE A 27 13.38 -22.97 3.81
C ILE A 27 12.82 -23.09 2.39
N GLN A 28 12.73 -21.95 1.72
CA GLN A 28 12.26 -21.84 0.33
C GLN A 28 13.34 -21.19 -0.53
N SER A 29 13.44 -21.63 -1.78
CA SER A 29 14.23 -20.93 -2.77
C SER A 29 13.61 -19.55 -3.05
N THR A 30 14.46 -18.53 -3.25
CA THR A 30 13.97 -17.19 -3.62
C THR A 30 13.26 -17.18 -4.97
N GLY A 31 13.53 -18.15 -5.85
CA GLY A 31 12.81 -18.33 -7.12
C GLY A 31 11.43 -18.94 -7.00
N GLU A 32 11.15 -19.64 -5.89
CA GLU A 32 9.87 -20.32 -5.62
C GLU A 32 8.87 -19.46 -4.83
N ARG A 33 9.23 -18.25 -4.47
CA ARG A 33 8.33 -17.35 -3.75
C ARG A 33 7.22 -16.88 -4.69
N ASN A 34 5.97 -17.15 -4.31
CA ASN A 34 4.84 -16.41 -4.85
C ASN A 34 5.09 -14.91 -4.63
N LYS A 35 5.26 -14.18 -5.71
CA LYS A 35 5.60 -12.76 -5.65
C LYS A 35 4.31 -11.95 -5.46
N TYR A 36 3.87 -11.81 -4.23
CA TYR A 36 2.84 -10.82 -3.93
C TYR A 36 3.49 -9.45 -3.76
N VAL A 37 2.91 -8.43 -4.39
CA VAL A 37 3.34 -7.05 -4.17
C VAL A 37 2.59 -6.47 -2.98
N ARG A 38 3.34 -5.80 -2.09
CA ARG A 38 2.77 -4.92 -1.06
C ARG A 38 3.14 -3.51 -1.42
N MET A 39 2.14 -2.74 -1.77
CA MET A 39 2.27 -1.41 -2.34
C MET A 39 1.66 -0.38 -1.39
N LEU A 40 2.42 0.66 -1.10
CA LEU A 40 1.95 1.89 -0.47
C LEU A 40 1.87 2.97 -1.54
N LEU A 41 0.69 3.52 -1.73
CA LEU A 41 0.46 4.65 -2.63
C LEU A 41 0.18 5.89 -1.80
N SER A 42 1.00 6.91 -1.92
CA SER A 42 0.83 8.16 -1.20
C SER A 42 0.67 9.33 -2.17
N GLY A 43 0.03 10.39 -1.71
CA GLY A 43 -0.20 11.59 -2.52
C GLY A 43 -1.21 12.50 -1.84
N LEU A 44 -1.34 13.72 -2.31
CA LEU A 44 -2.37 14.65 -1.86
C LEU A 44 -3.77 14.10 -2.17
N GLY A 45 -4.80 14.68 -1.56
CA GLY A 45 -6.19 14.36 -1.88
C GLY A 45 -6.48 14.53 -3.38
N GLY A 46 -7.33 13.68 -3.96
CA GLY A 46 -7.74 13.77 -5.35
C GLY A 46 -6.68 13.43 -6.42
N GLN A 47 -5.53 12.91 -6.03
CA GLN A 47 -4.43 12.61 -6.97
C GLN A 47 -4.53 11.25 -7.67
N GLY A 48 -5.61 10.47 -7.47
CA GLY A 48 -5.85 9.22 -8.19
C GLY A 48 -5.32 7.95 -7.51
N LYS A 49 -5.06 7.97 -6.21
CA LYS A 49 -4.64 6.76 -5.47
C LYS A 49 -5.70 5.66 -5.55
N THR A 50 -6.96 6.00 -5.32
CA THR A 50 -8.11 5.09 -5.40
C THR A 50 -8.35 4.60 -6.83
N THR A 51 -8.00 5.39 -7.85
CA THR A 51 -8.02 4.98 -9.25
C THR A 51 -7.18 3.73 -9.50
N ILE A 52 -5.97 3.66 -8.92
CA ILE A 52 -5.10 2.48 -9.05
C ILE A 52 -5.75 1.25 -8.41
N ILE A 53 -6.44 1.41 -7.27
CA ILE A 53 -7.22 0.31 -6.66
C ILE A 53 -8.30 -0.17 -7.63
N GLY A 54 -9.04 0.75 -8.25
CA GLY A 54 -10.06 0.43 -9.24
C GLY A 54 -9.52 -0.40 -10.41
N THR A 55 -8.32 -0.06 -10.91
CA THR A 55 -7.68 -0.82 -12.01
C THR A 55 -7.24 -2.23 -11.61
N ALA A 56 -7.19 -2.56 -10.31
CA ALA A 56 -6.94 -3.92 -9.84
C ALA A 56 -8.16 -4.83 -9.94
N SER A 57 -9.36 -4.28 -10.16
CA SER A 57 -10.57 -5.07 -10.30
C SER A 57 -10.62 -5.78 -11.65
N ARG A 58 -10.98 -7.07 -11.63
CA ARG A 58 -11.36 -7.85 -12.82
C ARG A 58 -12.86 -7.89 -13.03
N ARG A 59 -13.63 -7.54 -12.02
CA ARG A 59 -15.07 -7.36 -12.10
C ARG A 59 -15.37 -5.93 -12.50
N VAL A 60 -15.70 -5.73 -13.76
CA VAL A 60 -15.92 -4.42 -14.36
C VAL A 60 -17.17 -4.44 -15.22
N LEU A 61 -17.79 -3.27 -15.38
CA LEU A 61 -18.89 -3.07 -16.33
C LEU A 61 -18.31 -2.68 -17.69
N ILE A 62 -18.58 -3.49 -18.71
CA ILE A 62 -18.27 -3.19 -20.10
C ILE A 62 -19.55 -3.32 -20.89
N ASP A 63 -20.01 -2.24 -21.49
CA ASP A 63 -21.30 -2.19 -22.19
C ASP A 63 -22.47 -2.67 -21.29
N GLU A 64 -22.47 -2.22 -20.02
CA GLU A 64 -23.46 -2.57 -19.00
C GLU A 64 -23.46 -4.07 -18.59
N VAL A 65 -22.47 -4.84 -19.01
CA VAL A 65 -22.34 -6.27 -18.67
C VAL A 65 -21.16 -6.50 -17.73
N GLU A 66 -21.41 -7.21 -16.64
CA GLU A 66 -20.34 -7.61 -15.71
C GLU A 66 -19.45 -8.70 -16.33
N THR A 67 -18.13 -8.56 -16.17
CA THR A 67 -17.13 -9.48 -16.75
C THR A 67 -17.01 -10.79 -15.99
N ILE A 68 -17.15 -10.76 -14.67
CA ILE A 68 -17.10 -11.93 -13.78
C ILE A 68 -18.08 -11.74 -12.60
N PRO A 69 -18.64 -12.84 -12.04
CA PRO A 69 -19.68 -12.73 -11.01
C PRO A 69 -19.14 -12.31 -9.64
N ASN A 70 -17.86 -12.61 -9.33
CA ASN A 70 -17.27 -12.36 -8.01
C ASN A 70 -16.16 -11.33 -8.11
N SER A 71 -16.10 -10.43 -7.12
CA SER A 71 -14.97 -9.49 -7.00
C SER A 71 -13.68 -10.22 -6.64
N ASN A 72 -12.58 -9.76 -7.21
CA ASN A 72 -11.22 -10.17 -6.85
C ASN A 72 -10.52 -9.18 -5.94
N VAL A 73 -11.15 -8.05 -5.62
CA VAL A 73 -10.62 -7.00 -4.77
C VAL A 73 -11.50 -6.85 -3.55
N LEU A 74 -10.91 -6.92 -2.37
CA LEU A 74 -11.52 -6.55 -1.10
C LEU A 74 -10.99 -5.19 -0.69
N LEU A 75 -11.87 -4.19 -0.62
CA LEU A 75 -11.57 -2.83 -0.19
C LEU A 75 -11.98 -2.64 1.27
N LEU A 76 -11.03 -2.32 2.13
CA LEU A 76 -11.25 -1.84 3.50
C LEU A 76 -11.22 -0.32 3.45
N GLU A 77 -12.39 0.27 3.41
CA GLU A 77 -12.59 1.69 3.12
C GLU A 77 -12.77 2.48 4.41
N TYR A 78 -11.93 3.49 4.59
CA TYR A 78 -12.00 4.43 5.69
C TYR A 78 -12.32 5.86 5.24
N ASP A 79 -12.32 6.10 3.91
CA ASP A 79 -12.75 7.37 3.32
C ASP A 79 -14.18 7.18 2.79
N PRO A 80 -15.20 7.88 3.35
CA PRO A 80 -16.60 7.64 3.00
C PRO A 80 -16.94 7.80 1.52
N ASP A 81 -16.18 8.63 0.80
CA ASP A 81 -16.41 8.95 -0.61
C ASP A 81 -15.36 8.29 -1.55
N GLY A 82 -14.55 7.36 -1.01
CA GLY A 82 -13.45 6.75 -1.76
C GLY A 82 -13.91 5.88 -2.92
N ASP A 83 -15.03 5.18 -2.77
CA ASP A 83 -15.54 4.24 -3.77
C ASP A 83 -16.20 4.93 -4.98
N ASP A 84 -16.62 6.19 -4.90
CA ASP A 84 -17.19 6.93 -6.04
C ASP A 84 -16.24 6.92 -7.25
N THR A 85 -14.94 7.03 -7.01
CA THR A 85 -13.91 6.94 -8.06
C THR A 85 -13.93 5.56 -8.72
N ILE A 86 -14.04 4.48 -7.95
CA ILE A 86 -14.05 3.10 -8.45
C ILE A 86 -15.31 2.85 -9.27
N VAL A 87 -16.46 3.29 -8.77
CA VAL A 87 -17.75 3.15 -9.47
C VAL A 87 -17.75 3.95 -10.78
N SER A 88 -17.22 5.18 -10.78
CA SER A 88 -17.16 6.02 -11.98
C SER A 88 -16.29 5.41 -13.09
N MET A 89 -15.34 4.55 -12.74
CA MET A 89 -14.51 3.80 -13.68
C MET A 89 -15.21 2.54 -14.23
N GLY A 90 -16.41 2.21 -13.77
CA GLY A 90 -17.04 0.93 -14.07
C GLY A 90 -16.40 -0.28 -13.37
N ALA A 91 -15.52 -0.06 -12.39
CA ALA A 91 -14.94 -1.13 -11.60
C ALA A 91 -15.89 -1.54 -10.45
N ILE A 92 -15.89 -2.83 -10.12
CA ILE A 92 -16.69 -3.37 -9.03
C ILE A 92 -15.76 -4.06 -8.04
N VAL A 93 -15.83 -3.66 -6.78
CA VAL A 93 -15.06 -4.24 -5.68
C VAL A 93 -15.98 -4.60 -4.52
N ASP A 94 -15.63 -5.62 -3.76
CA ASP A 94 -16.30 -5.87 -2.49
C ASP A 94 -15.69 -4.94 -1.44
N ARG A 95 -16.53 -4.26 -0.66
CA ARG A 95 -16.05 -3.29 0.32
C ARG A 95 -16.54 -3.57 1.73
N VAL A 96 -15.71 -3.23 2.71
CA VAL A 96 -16.07 -3.11 4.12
C VAL A 96 -15.83 -1.67 4.54
N GLN A 97 -16.89 -0.97 4.90
CA GLN A 97 -16.84 0.44 5.24
C GLN A 97 -16.45 0.62 6.71
N SER A 98 -15.41 1.39 6.96
CA SER A 98 -14.92 1.81 8.28
C SER A 98 -14.91 0.68 9.33
N PRO A 99 -14.26 -0.48 9.04
CA PRO A 99 -14.21 -1.57 10.00
C PRO A 99 -13.53 -1.12 11.29
N SER A 100 -14.05 -1.58 12.42
CA SER A 100 -13.37 -1.40 13.71
C SER A 100 -12.00 -2.09 13.69
N GLU A 101 -11.08 -1.72 14.59
CA GLU A 101 -9.78 -2.41 14.67
C GLU A 101 -9.94 -3.93 14.81
N LYS A 102 -10.89 -4.38 15.64
CA LYS A 102 -11.16 -5.80 15.86
C LYS A 102 -11.59 -6.47 14.55
N ASP A 103 -12.55 -5.89 13.85
CA ASP A 103 -13.05 -6.43 12.58
C ASP A 103 -11.94 -6.40 11.51
N LEU A 104 -11.17 -5.31 11.45
CA LEU A 104 -10.01 -5.21 10.57
C LEU A 104 -9.03 -6.37 10.78
N LEU A 105 -8.62 -6.62 12.03
CA LEU A 105 -7.67 -7.69 12.35
C LEU A 105 -8.24 -9.08 12.04
N GLU A 106 -9.54 -9.31 12.27
CA GLU A 106 -10.24 -10.54 11.91
C GLU A 106 -10.28 -10.73 10.40
N ILE A 107 -10.60 -9.68 9.62
CA ILE A 107 -10.59 -9.72 8.16
C ILE A 107 -9.19 -9.99 7.61
N LEU A 108 -8.17 -9.26 8.08
CA LEU A 108 -6.79 -9.47 7.64
C LEU A 108 -6.30 -10.89 7.94
N LYS A 109 -6.68 -11.44 9.10
CA LYS A 109 -6.40 -12.83 9.45
C LYS A 109 -7.13 -13.80 8.54
N ALA A 110 -8.41 -13.56 8.25
CA ALA A 110 -9.20 -14.37 7.33
C ALA A 110 -8.62 -14.34 5.91
N CYS A 111 -8.19 -13.17 5.42
CA CYS A 111 -7.48 -13.04 4.15
C CYS A 111 -6.20 -13.89 4.06
N ALA A 112 -5.55 -14.14 5.22
CA ALA A 112 -4.34 -14.96 5.27
C ALA A 112 -4.60 -16.46 5.40
N THR A 113 -5.77 -16.88 5.94
CA THR A 113 -5.97 -18.26 6.40
C THR A 113 -7.28 -18.91 5.96
N SER A 114 -8.32 -18.14 5.59
CA SER A 114 -9.64 -18.69 5.25
C SER A 114 -9.78 -18.94 3.76
N ARG A 115 -10.39 -20.10 3.41
CA ARG A 115 -10.74 -20.42 2.03
C ARG A 115 -11.84 -19.53 1.46
N GLU A 116 -12.71 -18.99 2.28
CA GLU A 116 -13.78 -18.09 1.85
C GLU A 116 -13.24 -16.81 1.22
N PHE A 117 -12.01 -16.41 1.62
CA PHE A 117 -11.32 -15.24 1.09
C PHE A 117 -10.38 -15.57 -0.09
N GLU A 118 -10.31 -16.81 -0.57
CA GLU A 118 -9.45 -17.19 -1.71
C GLU A 118 -9.85 -16.48 -3.01
N GLN A 119 -11.11 -16.08 -3.15
CA GLN A 119 -11.57 -15.31 -4.31
C GLN A 119 -10.86 -13.96 -4.48
N TYR A 120 -10.39 -13.36 -3.39
CA TYR A 120 -9.70 -12.07 -3.46
C TYR A 120 -8.21 -12.27 -3.77
N ASP A 121 -7.76 -11.66 -4.86
CA ASP A 121 -6.33 -11.60 -5.22
C ASP A 121 -5.68 -10.36 -4.62
N VAL A 122 -6.47 -9.30 -4.38
CA VAL A 122 -6.04 -8.01 -3.88
C VAL A 122 -6.81 -7.62 -2.63
N VAL A 123 -6.10 -7.16 -1.62
CA VAL A 123 -6.67 -6.49 -0.44
C VAL A 123 -6.21 -5.05 -0.45
N ALA A 124 -7.15 -4.12 -0.46
CA ALA A 124 -6.86 -2.68 -0.45
C ALA A 124 -7.30 -2.04 0.87
N ILE A 125 -6.54 -1.07 1.36
CA ILE A 125 -6.87 -0.23 2.53
C ILE A 125 -6.82 1.22 2.08
N ASP A 126 -7.96 1.90 2.08
CA ASP A 126 -8.09 3.29 1.63
C ASP A 126 -8.87 4.13 2.68
N ALA A 127 -8.24 5.04 3.43
CA ALA A 127 -6.84 5.40 3.46
C ALA A 127 -6.25 5.14 4.85
N TYR A 128 -4.97 4.77 4.93
CA TYR A 128 -4.31 4.39 6.18
C TYR A 128 -4.25 5.53 7.23
N ASN A 129 -4.19 6.78 6.81
CA ASN A 129 -4.23 7.91 7.74
C ASN A 129 -5.57 7.98 8.47
N LYS A 130 -6.70 7.69 7.82
CA LYS A 130 -8.02 7.62 8.46
C LYS A 130 -8.12 6.44 9.42
N LEU A 131 -7.54 5.30 9.08
CA LEU A 131 -7.39 4.20 10.01
C LEU A 131 -6.58 4.63 11.25
N GLN A 132 -5.50 5.40 11.08
CA GLN A 132 -4.73 5.92 12.21
C GLN A 132 -5.55 6.88 13.09
N ASP A 133 -6.39 7.73 12.51
CA ASP A 133 -7.28 8.62 13.27
C ASP A 133 -8.20 7.80 14.19
N ILE A 134 -8.81 6.71 13.71
CA ILE A 134 -9.62 5.79 14.52
C ILE A 134 -8.80 5.16 15.66
N GLU A 135 -7.54 4.81 15.40
CA GLU A 135 -6.66 4.28 16.42
C GLU A 135 -6.30 5.34 17.48
N VAL A 136 -6.14 6.60 17.08
CA VAL A 136 -5.96 7.74 18.00
C VAL A 136 -7.17 7.88 18.91
N ASP A 137 -8.39 7.88 18.36
CA ASP A 137 -9.64 7.97 19.10
C ASP A 137 -9.82 6.81 20.08
N THR A 138 -9.26 5.65 19.79
CA THR A 138 -9.26 4.48 20.69
C THR A 138 -8.22 4.60 21.80
N VAL A 139 -7.03 5.12 21.49
CA VAL A 139 -5.90 5.21 22.44
C VAL A 139 -6.08 6.35 23.43
N LEU A 140 -6.61 7.48 22.98
CA LEU A 140 -6.71 8.70 23.77
C LEU A 140 -7.53 8.54 25.06
N PRO A 141 -8.75 7.97 25.06
CA PRO A 141 -9.53 7.75 26.30
C PRO A 141 -8.81 6.84 27.29
N VAL A 142 -8.12 5.81 26.80
CA VAL A 142 -7.33 4.89 27.62
C VAL A 142 -6.18 5.66 28.28
N GLY A 143 -5.47 6.49 27.53
CA GLY A 143 -4.39 7.33 28.03
C GLY A 143 -4.87 8.33 29.09
N VAL A 144 -6.03 8.95 28.86
CA VAL A 144 -6.69 9.85 29.83
C VAL A 144 -7.00 9.10 31.13
N ALA A 145 -7.67 7.95 31.06
CA ALA A 145 -8.03 7.15 32.22
C ALA A 145 -6.79 6.75 33.06
N PHE A 146 -5.69 6.35 32.41
CA PHE A 146 -4.43 6.08 33.09
C PHE A 146 -3.79 7.32 33.71
N SER A 147 -3.90 8.47 33.06
CA SER A 147 -3.31 9.71 33.58
C SER A 147 -4.02 10.19 34.85
N GLN A 148 -5.32 9.98 34.98
CA GLN A 148 -6.10 10.34 36.17
C GLN A 148 -5.63 9.60 37.44
N GLN A 149 -4.97 8.46 37.29
CA GLN A 149 -4.41 7.68 38.42
C GLN A 149 -3.02 8.17 38.85
N ARG A 150 -2.44 9.18 38.16
CA ARG A 150 -1.12 9.71 38.50
C ARG A 150 -1.22 10.84 39.53
N LYS A 151 -0.09 11.10 40.21
CA LYS A 151 0.06 12.23 41.11
C LYS A 151 -0.18 13.59 40.39
N HIS A 152 0.16 13.66 39.13
CA HIS A 152 -0.05 14.82 38.25
C HIS A 152 -0.82 14.34 37.01
N PRO A 153 -2.17 14.39 37.03
CA PRO A 153 -2.99 14.07 35.87
C PRO A 153 -2.72 15.04 34.70
N ARG A 154 -2.98 14.58 33.48
CA ARG A 154 -2.91 15.50 32.33
C ARG A 154 -4.01 16.57 32.44
N ILE A 155 -3.65 17.76 32.01
CA ILE A 155 -4.56 18.92 32.02
C ILE A 155 -5.44 18.87 30.77
N ASP A 156 -4.83 18.61 29.62
CA ASP A 156 -5.52 18.52 28.34
C ASP A 156 -5.83 17.05 28.01
N THR A 157 -7.12 16.74 27.93
CA THR A 157 -7.61 15.39 27.65
C THR A 157 -7.79 15.11 26.17
N GLU A 158 -7.67 16.12 25.31
CA GLU A 158 -7.81 16.00 23.86
C GLU A 158 -6.46 15.85 23.14
N VAL A 159 -5.36 16.08 23.86
CA VAL A 159 -4.01 15.99 23.30
C VAL A 159 -3.31 14.72 23.75
N MET A 160 -2.71 14.00 22.79
CA MET A 160 -1.92 12.79 23.06
C MET A 160 -0.62 13.11 23.79
N GLU A 161 -0.32 12.36 24.84
CA GLU A 161 0.99 12.36 25.50
C GLU A 161 1.96 11.35 24.85
N ILE A 162 3.26 11.47 25.15
CA ILE A 162 4.32 10.57 24.61
C ILE A 162 3.97 9.09 24.78
N GLN A 163 3.33 8.73 25.89
CA GLN A 163 2.95 7.33 26.16
C GLN A 163 1.81 6.85 25.24
N ASP A 164 0.92 7.75 24.82
CA ASP A 164 -0.18 7.44 23.92
C ASP A 164 0.38 7.17 22.51
N TYR A 165 1.37 7.94 22.06
CA TYR A 165 2.08 7.64 20.82
C TYR A 165 2.75 6.26 20.85
N GLY A 166 3.26 5.83 22.01
CA GLY A 166 3.79 4.47 22.17
C GLY A 166 2.72 3.39 21.99
N ARG A 167 1.50 3.62 22.51
CA ARG A 167 0.36 2.72 22.34
C ARG A 167 -0.12 2.70 20.89
N LEU A 168 -0.30 3.87 20.29
CA LEU A 168 -0.67 4.01 18.88
C LEU A 168 0.30 3.25 17.98
N LYS A 169 1.61 3.48 18.16
CA LYS A 169 2.64 2.76 17.40
C LYS A 169 2.53 1.25 17.53
N LYS A 170 2.23 0.75 18.75
CA LYS A 170 2.07 -0.70 18.97
C LYS A 170 0.86 -1.24 18.20
N ARG A 171 -0.27 -0.55 18.22
CA ARG A 171 -1.50 -0.96 17.51
C ARG A 171 -1.28 -0.97 16.00
N CYS A 172 -0.79 0.14 15.44
CA CYS A 172 -0.46 0.21 14.03
C CYS A 172 0.56 -0.87 13.61
N ARG A 173 1.53 -1.22 14.46
CA ARG A 173 2.45 -2.32 14.19
C ARG A 173 1.74 -3.66 14.11
N ILE A 174 0.77 -3.94 14.98
CA ILE A 174 -0.01 -5.18 14.93
C ILE A 174 -0.77 -5.27 13.60
N ILE A 175 -1.42 -4.19 13.16
CA ILE A 175 -2.11 -4.14 11.88
C ILE A 175 -1.12 -4.44 10.73
N ASN A 176 0.02 -3.79 10.74
CA ASN A 176 1.05 -3.96 9.72
C ASN A 176 1.65 -5.37 9.69
N ASP A 177 1.81 -6.00 10.87
CA ASP A 177 2.26 -7.40 10.97
C ASP A 177 1.22 -8.34 10.31
N HIS A 178 -0.08 -8.08 10.49
CA HIS A 178 -1.15 -8.83 9.81
C HIS A 178 -1.14 -8.59 8.29
N ILE A 179 -0.97 -7.36 7.84
CA ILE A 179 -0.76 -7.05 6.41
C ILE A 179 0.44 -7.85 5.86
N GLY A 180 1.50 -7.97 6.67
CA GLY A 180 2.74 -8.66 6.32
C GLY A 180 2.60 -10.16 6.04
N ILE A 181 1.62 -10.84 6.60
CA ILE A 181 1.41 -12.28 6.44
C ILE A 181 0.43 -12.66 5.33
N ILE A 182 -0.32 -11.70 4.78
CA ILE A 182 -1.27 -11.94 3.70
C ILE A 182 -0.55 -12.43 2.45
N LYS A 183 -1.00 -13.56 1.91
CA LYS A 183 -0.50 -14.14 0.66
C LYS A 183 -1.35 -13.68 -0.53
N LYS A 184 -1.49 -12.38 -0.68
CA LYS A 184 -2.23 -11.68 -1.74
C LYS A 184 -1.50 -10.39 -2.05
N HIS A 185 -1.83 -9.76 -3.16
CA HIS A 185 -1.40 -8.39 -3.39
C HIS A 185 -2.06 -7.48 -2.36
N VAL A 186 -1.33 -6.50 -1.87
CA VAL A 186 -1.86 -5.52 -0.91
C VAL A 186 -1.58 -4.12 -1.43
N ILE A 187 -2.62 -3.30 -1.50
CA ILE A 187 -2.55 -1.89 -1.83
C ILE A 187 -3.00 -1.10 -0.62
N VAL A 188 -2.14 -0.23 -0.12
CA VAL A 188 -2.48 0.69 0.96
C VAL A 188 -2.33 2.10 0.44
N THR A 189 -3.33 2.93 0.62
CA THR A 189 -3.22 4.35 0.30
C THR A 189 -2.95 5.17 1.55
N CYS A 190 -2.30 6.31 1.39
CA CYS A 190 -2.08 7.26 2.47
C CYS A 190 -2.05 8.68 1.90
N ILE A 191 -2.60 9.62 2.63
CA ILE A 191 -2.51 11.04 2.27
C ILE A 191 -1.11 11.54 2.63
N MET A 192 -0.57 12.42 1.79
CA MET A 192 0.65 13.18 2.08
C MET A 192 0.29 14.56 2.61
N GLY A 193 1.11 15.04 3.52
CA GLY A 193 1.07 16.40 4.02
C GLY A 193 2.41 17.10 3.83
N PHE A 194 2.48 18.35 4.20
CA PHE A 194 3.70 19.14 4.19
C PHE A 194 4.25 19.27 5.61
N LYS A 195 5.55 19.10 5.76
CA LYS A 195 6.26 19.38 7.01
C LYS A 195 7.54 20.14 6.76
N ASP A 196 7.99 20.86 7.75
CA ASP A 196 9.28 21.59 7.69
C ASP A 196 10.43 20.60 7.52
N HIS A 197 11.39 20.95 6.67
CA HIS A 197 12.59 20.15 6.49
C HIS A 197 13.39 20.08 7.80
N PRO A 198 13.80 18.88 8.27
CA PRO A 198 14.48 18.72 9.57
C PRO A 198 15.71 19.61 9.75
N LEU A 199 16.48 19.82 8.68
CA LEU A 199 17.67 20.68 8.71
C LEU A 199 17.36 22.17 8.82
N ASP A 200 16.11 22.57 8.58
CA ASP A 200 15.69 23.97 8.62
C ASP A 200 14.97 24.33 9.93
N MET A 201 14.84 23.40 10.88
CA MET A 201 14.12 23.62 12.14
C MET A 201 14.68 24.77 12.98
N ALA A 202 15.97 25.07 12.83
CA ALA A 202 16.61 26.21 13.50
C ALA A 202 16.33 27.56 12.83
N LYS A 203 15.79 27.58 11.60
CA LYS A 203 15.46 28.79 10.86
C LYS A 203 14.10 29.36 11.29
N PRO A 204 13.84 30.67 11.09
CA PRO A 204 12.51 31.22 11.20
C PRO A 204 11.51 30.44 10.33
N LYS A 205 10.26 30.29 10.81
CA LYS A 205 9.26 29.47 10.14
C LYS A 205 9.02 29.85 8.67
N ALA A 206 9.10 31.13 8.35
CA ALA A 206 8.95 31.65 6.98
C ALA A 206 10.07 31.21 6.03
N ASP A 207 11.26 30.88 6.56
CA ASP A 207 12.44 30.51 5.78
C ASP A 207 12.67 29.00 5.70
N ARG A 208 11.76 28.21 6.28
CA ARG A 208 11.87 26.75 6.29
C ARG A 208 11.38 26.18 4.98
N LYS A 209 12.19 25.34 4.37
CA LYS A 209 11.76 24.52 3.23
C LYS A 209 10.76 23.48 3.71
N GLN A 210 9.71 23.32 2.97
CA GLN A 210 8.74 22.25 3.22
C GLN A 210 9.08 21.02 2.38
N ILE A 211 8.92 19.85 2.96
CA ILE A 211 9.02 18.56 2.31
C ILE A 211 7.69 17.83 2.46
N THR A 212 7.37 17.02 1.46
CA THR A 212 6.22 16.11 1.55
C THR A 212 6.56 14.91 2.43
N SER A 213 5.61 14.49 3.23
CA SER A 213 5.69 13.31 4.09
C SER A 213 4.32 12.67 4.21
N LEU A 214 4.26 11.40 4.60
CA LEU A 214 2.97 10.77 4.96
C LEU A 214 2.30 11.59 6.08
N ALA A 215 1.01 11.84 5.92
CA ALA A 215 0.18 12.53 6.93
C ALA A 215 -0.17 11.53 8.05
N LEU A 216 0.84 11.11 8.79
CA LEU A 216 0.75 10.16 9.89
C LEU A 216 1.45 10.72 11.13
N ASP A 217 0.90 10.39 12.29
CA ASP A 217 1.41 10.83 13.57
C ASP A 217 2.69 10.09 13.98
N GLY A 218 3.55 10.83 14.65
CA GLY A 218 4.75 10.31 15.27
C GLY A 218 5.73 9.64 14.28
N GLN A 219 6.30 8.53 14.71
CA GLN A 219 7.28 7.78 13.90
C GLN A 219 6.65 6.93 12.80
N MET A 220 5.31 6.86 12.71
CA MET A 220 4.64 6.00 11.72
C MET A 220 4.92 6.44 10.29
N ALA A 221 5.04 7.74 10.04
CA ALA A 221 5.41 8.26 8.72
C ALA A 221 6.70 7.62 8.17
N HIS A 222 7.69 7.37 9.03
CA HIS A 222 8.95 6.75 8.63
C HIS A 222 8.90 5.22 8.59
N THR A 223 8.14 4.60 9.51
CA THR A 223 8.15 3.14 9.63
C THR A 223 7.22 2.47 8.64
N LEU A 224 6.08 3.10 8.31
CA LEU A 224 5.09 2.51 7.42
C LEU A 224 5.72 2.16 6.07
N SER A 225 6.38 3.10 5.41
CA SER A 225 6.96 2.88 4.08
C SER A 225 7.97 1.73 4.05
N THR A 226 8.65 1.46 5.18
CA THR A 226 9.68 0.40 5.24
C THR A 226 9.11 -1.01 5.10
N GLN A 227 7.84 -1.21 5.35
CA GLN A 227 7.18 -2.51 5.34
C GLN A 227 6.67 -2.92 3.96
N PHE A 228 6.57 -1.97 3.05
CA PHE A 228 6.09 -2.20 1.69
C PHE A 228 7.26 -2.48 0.74
N SER A 229 7.01 -3.31 -0.27
CA SER A 229 7.97 -3.60 -1.33
C SER A 229 8.04 -2.50 -2.38
N LEU A 230 6.96 -1.73 -2.52
CA LEU A 230 6.82 -0.58 -3.39
C LEU A 230 6.15 0.56 -2.61
N HIS A 231 6.76 1.73 -2.61
CA HIS A 231 6.11 2.98 -2.17
C HIS A 231 6.12 3.97 -3.34
N GLY A 232 4.96 4.13 -3.96
CA GLY A 232 4.73 5.07 -5.05
C GLY A 232 4.11 6.37 -4.55
N ILE A 233 4.60 7.49 -5.06
CA ILE A 233 3.97 8.80 -4.85
C ILE A 233 3.12 9.10 -6.07
N VAL A 234 1.82 9.22 -5.84
CA VAL A 234 0.81 9.46 -6.88
C VAL A 234 0.55 10.95 -6.98
N SER A 235 0.65 11.48 -8.19
CA SER A 235 0.32 12.88 -8.50
C SER A 235 -0.39 12.97 -9.85
N LYS A 236 -1.19 14.02 -10.04
CA LYS A 236 -1.67 14.42 -11.36
C LYS A 236 -0.74 15.49 -11.91
N ASP A 237 -0.56 15.51 -13.22
CA ASP A 237 0.15 16.62 -13.88
C ASP A 237 -0.63 17.94 -13.76
N GLY A 238 -0.03 19.03 -14.20
CA GLY A 238 -0.65 20.36 -14.09
C GLY A 238 -1.97 20.52 -14.82
N ALA A 239 -2.26 19.66 -15.80
CA ALA A 239 -3.54 19.60 -16.52
C ALA A 239 -4.56 18.69 -15.80
N GLY A 240 -4.13 17.93 -14.80
CA GLY A 240 -4.97 17.00 -14.04
C GLY A 240 -5.39 15.75 -14.81
N SER A 241 -4.85 15.54 -16.01
CA SER A 241 -5.23 14.45 -16.91
C SER A 241 -4.36 13.21 -16.77
N ASN A 242 -3.10 13.36 -16.36
CA ASN A 242 -2.15 12.25 -16.28
C ASN A 242 -1.92 11.84 -14.83
N LEU A 243 -2.09 10.56 -14.56
CA LEU A 243 -1.75 9.95 -13.28
C LEU A 243 -0.27 9.55 -13.30
N VAL A 244 0.55 10.18 -12.47
CA VAL A 244 1.98 9.90 -12.41
C VAL A 244 2.30 9.18 -11.10
N VAL A 245 2.95 8.03 -11.19
CA VAL A 245 3.46 7.29 -10.03
C VAL A 245 4.98 7.38 -9.99
N LYS A 246 5.50 8.08 -8.99
CA LYS A 246 6.93 8.24 -8.75
C LYS A 246 7.42 7.18 -7.77
N THR A 247 8.40 6.39 -8.17
CA THR A 247 8.95 5.30 -7.36
C THR A 247 10.40 5.51 -7.00
N SER A 248 11.01 6.60 -7.46
CA SER A 248 12.39 6.94 -7.17
C SER A 248 12.52 7.93 -6.02
N PHE A 249 13.58 7.74 -5.24
CA PHE A 249 14.01 8.71 -4.24
C PHE A 249 14.46 10.01 -4.93
N SER A 250 13.99 11.14 -4.43
CA SER A 250 14.52 12.45 -4.77
C SER A 250 14.59 13.32 -3.51
N GLN A 251 15.29 14.46 -3.61
CA GLN A 251 15.32 15.41 -2.49
C GLN A 251 13.95 15.93 -2.03
N TYR A 252 12.93 15.80 -2.91
CA TYR A 252 11.54 16.19 -2.66
C TYR A 252 10.65 14.99 -2.30
N ASN A 253 11.07 13.77 -2.65
CA ASN A 253 10.31 12.53 -2.48
C ASN A 253 11.14 11.52 -1.68
N SER A 254 11.50 11.89 -0.45
CA SER A 254 12.38 11.08 0.41
C SER A 254 11.80 9.73 0.84
N GLU A 255 10.51 9.50 0.61
CA GLU A 255 9.81 8.30 1.04
C GLU A 255 9.52 7.32 -0.09
N ALA A 256 9.57 7.76 -1.37
CA ALA A 256 9.39 6.88 -2.52
C ALA A 256 10.51 5.84 -2.59
N LYS A 257 10.14 4.59 -2.79
CA LYS A 257 11.09 3.48 -2.93
C LYS A 257 10.49 2.31 -3.68
N THR A 258 11.35 1.54 -4.31
CA THR A 258 10.98 0.25 -4.87
C THR A 258 12.08 -0.78 -4.60
N ARG A 259 11.68 -2.03 -4.36
CA ARG A 259 12.57 -3.21 -4.33
C ARG A 259 12.64 -3.90 -5.69
N PHE A 260 11.93 -3.37 -6.66
CA PHE A 260 11.84 -3.88 -8.02
C PHE A 260 12.60 -2.96 -8.98
N ARG A 261 12.93 -3.48 -10.17
CA ARG A 261 13.44 -2.66 -11.27
C ARG A 261 12.23 -2.04 -11.97
N MET A 262 11.89 -0.81 -11.62
CA MET A 262 10.84 -0.03 -12.27
C MET A 262 11.45 1.24 -12.85
N GLU A 263 10.83 1.75 -13.90
CA GLU A 263 11.08 3.10 -14.37
C GLU A 263 10.72 4.12 -13.29
N HIS A 264 11.43 5.23 -13.29
CA HIS A 264 11.33 6.17 -12.17
C HIS A 264 10.02 6.93 -12.14
N ASP A 265 9.48 7.31 -13.30
CA ASP A 265 8.19 7.99 -13.41
C ASP A 265 7.31 7.21 -14.38
N CYS A 266 6.21 6.67 -13.86
CA CYS A 266 5.25 5.90 -14.62
C CYS A 266 4.00 6.74 -14.81
N GLU A 267 3.67 7.08 -16.06
CA GLU A 267 2.48 7.86 -16.39
C GLU A 267 1.31 6.94 -16.72
N ASN A 268 0.13 7.29 -16.22
CA ASN A 268 -1.13 6.58 -16.48
C ASN A 268 -1.07 5.07 -16.23
N ILE A 269 -0.25 4.68 -15.24
CA ILE A 269 -0.01 3.28 -14.94
C ILE A 269 -1.19 2.67 -14.18
N THR A 270 -1.55 1.48 -14.57
CA THR A 270 -2.57 0.65 -13.94
C THR A 270 -1.93 -0.41 -13.04
N PHE A 271 -2.71 -1.01 -12.16
CA PHE A 271 -2.22 -2.08 -11.29
C PHE A 271 -1.68 -3.30 -12.08
N PRO A 272 -2.34 -3.81 -13.14
CA PRO A 272 -1.77 -4.86 -13.98
C PRO A 272 -0.42 -4.50 -14.59
N GLU A 273 -0.25 -3.28 -15.08
CA GLU A 273 1.01 -2.81 -15.65
C GLU A 273 2.11 -2.70 -14.59
N ILE A 274 1.77 -2.32 -13.35
CA ILE A 274 2.71 -2.37 -12.24
C ILE A 274 3.20 -3.82 -12.01
N LEU A 275 2.30 -4.80 -12.05
CA LEU A 275 2.67 -6.22 -11.90
C LEU A 275 3.62 -6.66 -13.01
N ASP A 276 3.30 -6.32 -14.27
CA ASP A 276 4.14 -6.65 -15.43
C ASP A 276 5.54 -6.03 -15.31
N MET A 277 5.62 -4.74 -14.95
CA MET A 277 6.90 -4.03 -14.77
C MET A 277 7.79 -4.66 -13.69
N ILE A 278 7.21 -5.21 -12.63
CA ILE A 278 7.96 -5.88 -11.56
C ILE A 278 8.20 -7.37 -11.82
N GLY A 279 7.76 -7.86 -13.00
CA GLY A 279 7.95 -9.25 -13.44
C GLY A 279 7.08 -10.24 -12.67
N ILE A 280 5.87 -9.85 -12.31
CA ILE A 280 4.83 -10.74 -11.78
C ILE A 280 3.85 -11.00 -12.91
N GLU A 281 3.89 -12.21 -13.45
CA GLU A 281 2.96 -12.65 -14.46
C GLU A 281 1.67 -13.12 -13.79
N GLU A 282 0.61 -12.36 -13.96
CA GLU A 282 -0.74 -12.67 -13.47
C GLU A 282 -1.72 -12.67 -14.65
N PRO A 283 -1.85 -13.80 -15.37
CA PRO A 283 -2.67 -13.87 -16.60
C PRO A 283 -4.12 -13.44 -16.40
N ALA A 284 -4.62 -13.56 -15.19
CA ALA A 284 -5.98 -13.16 -14.86
C ALA A 284 -6.18 -11.63 -14.94
N PHE A 285 -5.15 -10.84 -14.67
CA PHE A 285 -5.21 -9.37 -14.78
C PHE A 285 -5.01 -8.88 -16.21
N GLN A 286 -4.41 -9.69 -17.09
CA GLN A 286 -4.15 -9.31 -18.49
C GLN A 286 -5.40 -9.31 -19.39
N LYS A 287 -6.53 -9.84 -18.91
CA LYS A 287 -7.79 -9.93 -19.69
C LYS A 287 -8.49 -8.59 -19.83
N ILE A 288 -8.24 -7.66 -18.94
CA ILE A 288 -8.85 -6.33 -18.95
C ILE A 288 -7.75 -5.31 -19.17
N LYS A 289 -7.88 -4.49 -20.21
CA LYS A 289 -7.03 -3.32 -20.43
C LYS A 289 -7.79 -2.07 -20.01
N TRP A 290 -7.10 -1.19 -19.37
CA TRP A 290 -7.61 0.11 -18.98
C TRP A 290 -7.14 1.16 -19.97
N GLY A 291 -8.07 1.63 -20.81
CA GLY A 291 -7.83 2.79 -21.66
C GLY A 291 -8.10 4.07 -20.91
N GLN A 292 -7.46 5.15 -21.31
CA GLN A 292 -7.71 6.49 -20.77
C GLN A 292 -8.44 7.32 -21.80
N ASP A 293 -9.53 7.97 -21.41
CA ASP A 293 -10.22 9.00 -22.17
C ASP A 293 -10.23 10.32 -21.39
N LYS A 294 -11.00 11.31 -21.87
CA LYS A 294 -11.14 12.62 -21.20
C LYS A 294 -11.80 12.53 -19.81
N MET A 295 -12.48 11.44 -19.51
CA MET A 295 -13.24 11.22 -18.27
C MET A 295 -12.49 10.33 -17.27
N GLY A 296 -11.41 9.65 -17.67
CA GLY A 296 -10.61 8.79 -16.80
C GLY A 296 -10.29 7.43 -17.41
N PHE A 297 -10.04 6.44 -16.56
CA PHE A 297 -9.76 5.08 -17.01
C PHE A 297 -11.06 4.32 -17.29
N LEU A 298 -11.16 3.72 -18.47
CA LEU A 298 -12.25 2.86 -18.88
C LEU A 298 -11.76 1.43 -19.18
N PRO A 299 -12.48 0.39 -18.75
CA PRO A 299 -12.07 -1.00 -18.97
C PRO A 299 -12.43 -1.49 -20.39
N HIS A 300 -11.52 -2.27 -20.98
CA HIS A 300 -11.74 -2.93 -22.26
C HIS A 300 -11.32 -4.41 -22.19
N MET A 301 -12.07 -5.30 -22.82
CA MET A 301 -11.66 -6.71 -22.94
C MET A 301 -10.57 -6.88 -23.99
N VAL A 302 -9.51 -7.61 -23.65
CA VAL A 302 -8.47 -8.01 -24.60
C VAL A 302 -9.08 -9.01 -25.58
N GLY A 303 -9.04 -8.73 -26.88
CA GLY A 303 -9.52 -9.61 -27.94
C GLY A 303 -10.92 -9.25 -28.49
N ARG A 304 -11.59 -8.23 -27.99
CA ARG A 304 -12.79 -7.65 -28.63
C ARG A 304 -12.48 -6.57 -29.68
N ASN A 305 -11.29 -6.59 -30.29
CA ASN A 305 -11.10 -5.83 -31.51
C ASN A 305 -11.92 -6.51 -32.62
N GLY A 306 -13.20 -6.16 -32.68
CA GLY A 306 -14.03 -6.50 -33.79
C GLY A 306 -13.38 -5.95 -35.05
N THR A 307 -13.08 -6.81 -35.97
CA THR A 307 -12.90 -6.47 -37.37
C THR A 307 -14.13 -5.68 -37.79
N SER A 308 -13.98 -4.38 -37.95
CA SER A 308 -14.85 -3.55 -38.79
C SER A 308 -14.43 -3.68 -40.22
#